data_ae2dfcffd72761851e8e4b712489aa37
#
_entry.id   ae2dfcffd72761851e8e4b712489aa37
#
_cell.length_a   1.000
_cell.length_b   1.000
_cell.length_c   1.000
_cell.angle_alpha   90.00
_cell.angle_beta   90.00
_cell.angle_gamma   90.00
#
_symmetry.space_group_name_H-M   'P 1'
#
loop_
_entity.id
_entity.type
_entity.pdbx_description
1 polymer ?
#
loop_
_entity_poly.entity_id
_entity_poly.type
_entity_poly.pdbx_seq_one_letter_code
_entity_poly.pdbx_strand_id
1 'polypeptide(L)'
;MNSSQPNVKYPKRTAAALLVLVFLGGCATFSKDNGLGTVQSETRARGLAQDVQWIKTEQDAENARTAVRKLLATPLTADTAVQIALLNNRGLQATYAELGIAEADVVQAGRLVNPGFTFERLHRGDDVSIDRTFLFNILGLITMPIRTDIEKRRFALTQGRVAAETLQTAADTRRAWHSAVAAQESVKYMEQVRMAAESSAELARRMAAVGNFSRLDHAREQSFYAEATAQLARVKQQALAERERLTRLLGLWGEDTGFKLPERLPDLPKAPREMADLESTALRQRLDVQGAMQEAENIAATMGLTKASGYINVLEVGYRRNSETGQPRQTGYEIELRLPIFDWGSARVARGEYTYMQAVNRAADTAVKARSEVREAYSAYRTAYDLAKHYRDEIVPLRKRISEENLLRYNGMLISVFELLADARQQVGSVNAYIETLRDYWLSEANLNLALNGKSPGAMNLGSSGMQAATDAPGH
;
A
#
# COMPACT_ATOMS: atom_id res chain seq x y z
N MET A 1 83.49 -18.13 -30.51
CA MET A 1 82.15 -17.85 -30.94
C MET A 1 81.27 -17.90 -29.69
N ASN A 2 80.96 -16.75 -29.20
CA ASN A 2 80.21 -16.52 -27.95
C ASN A 2 78.72 -16.25 -28.27
N SER A 3 77.85 -17.13 -27.90
CA SER A 3 76.40 -16.91 -28.08
C SER A 3 75.79 -16.48 -26.71
N SER A 4 75.56 -15.21 -26.60
CA SER A 4 74.81 -14.61 -25.50
C SER A 4 73.33 -14.86 -25.67
N GLN A 5 72.69 -15.58 -24.76
CA GLN A 5 71.22 -15.66 -24.68
C GLN A 5 70.67 -14.41 -23.96
N PRO A 6 69.58 -13.81 -24.43
CA PRO A 6 68.94 -12.68 -23.75
C PRO A 6 68.04 -13.17 -22.62
N ASN A 7 68.34 -12.68 -21.40
CA ASN A 7 67.56 -12.87 -20.18
C ASN A 7 66.26 -12.02 -20.24
N VAL A 8 65.12 -12.60 -20.63
CA VAL A 8 63.82 -11.93 -20.61
C VAL A 8 63.30 -11.96 -19.20
N LYS A 9 63.54 -10.89 -18.45
CA LYS A 9 62.89 -10.61 -17.16
C LYS A 9 61.49 -10.12 -17.45
N TYR A 10 60.48 -10.99 -17.46
CA TYR A 10 59.09 -10.56 -17.46
C TYR A 10 58.70 -9.92 -16.16
N PRO A 11 58.01 -8.79 -16.22
CA PRO A 11 57.78 -7.95 -15.04
C PRO A 11 56.64 -8.54 -14.20
N LYS A 12 56.99 -9.07 -13.03
CA LYS A 12 56.00 -9.37 -11.95
C LYS A 12 55.11 -8.18 -11.60
N ARG A 13 55.49 -6.96 -12.05
CA ARG A 13 54.72 -5.72 -11.87
C ARG A 13 53.52 -5.57 -12.80
N THR A 14 53.54 -6.12 -14.01
CA THR A 14 52.42 -6.08 -14.96
C THR A 14 51.32 -7.07 -14.59
N ALA A 15 51.65 -8.25 -14.07
CA ALA A 15 50.67 -9.20 -13.57
C ALA A 15 49.94 -8.68 -12.34
N ALA A 16 50.64 -7.99 -11.42
CA ALA A 16 50.03 -7.38 -10.27
C ALA A 16 49.12 -6.17 -10.66
N ALA A 17 49.52 -5.38 -11.66
CA ALA A 17 48.69 -4.28 -12.17
C ALA A 17 47.44 -4.77 -12.88
N LEU A 18 47.48 -5.87 -13.64
CA LEU A 18 46.31 -6.49 -14.27
C LEU A 18 45.37 -7.09 -13.25
N LEU A 19 45.87 -7.71 -12.17
CA LEU A 19 45.05 -8.24 -11.09
C LEU A 19 44.29 -7.11 -10.36
N VAL A 20 44.93 -5.95 -10.11
CA VAL A 20 44.29 -4.78 -9.48
C VAL A 20 43.22 -4.16 -10.38
N LEU A 21 43.41 -4.15 -11.71
CA LEU A 21 42.42 -3.64 -12.65
C LEU A 21 41.17 -4.52 -12.76
N VAL A 22 41.29 -5.83 -12.62
CA VAL A 22 40.17 -6.78 -12.58
C VAL A 22 39.34 -6.61 -11.31
N PHE A 23 39.96 -6.26 -10.18
CA PHE A 23 39.25 -5.96 -8.92
C PHE A 23 38.54 -4.61 -8.89
N LEU A 24 38.95 -3.63 -9.71
CA LEU A 24 38.28 -2.34 -9.79
C LEU A 24 36.99 -2.34 -10.67
N GLY A 25 36.84 -3.32 -11.55
CA GLY A 25 35.67 -3.45 -12.43
C GLY A 25 34.45 -4.16 -11.82
N GLY A 26 34.56 -4.73 -10.63
CA GLY A 26 33.54 -5.58 -10.02
C GLY A 26 32.76 -4.96 -8.87
N CYS A 27 32.91 -3.67 -8.56
CA CYS A 27 32.17 -3.05 -7.46
C CYS A 27 30.71 -2.86 -7.84
N ALA A 28 29.80 -3.50 -7.10
CA ALA A 28 28.37 -3.22 -7.17
C ALA A 28 28.12 -1.72 -6.99
N THR A 29 27.36 -1.13 -7.93
CA THR A 29 27.02 0.30 -7.93
C THR A 29 25.51 0.44 -7.80
N PHE A 30 25.06 1.60 -7.26
CA PHE A 30 23.66 1.92 -7.21
C PHE A 30 23.06 2.07 -8.62
N SER A 31 21.82 1.62 -8.81
CA SER A 31 21.05 1.91 -10.01
C SER A 31 20.64 3.40 -10.02
N LYS A 32 20.34 3.92 -11.20
CA LYS A 32 19.95 5.35 -11.35
C LYS A 32 18.61 5.65 -10.64
N ASP A 33 17.71 4.69 -10.62
CA ASP A 33 16.34 4.83 -10.13
C ASP A 33 16.11 4.14 -8.78
N ASN A 34 17.12 3.47 -8.21
CA ASN A 34 17.04 2.66 -7.00
C ASN A 34 15.93 1.58 -7.08
N GLY A 35 15.70 1.03 -8.27
CA GLY A 35 14.72 -0.02 -8.51
C GLY A 35 13.26 0.46 -8.59
N LEU A 36 13.00 1.77 -8.64
CA LEU A 36 11.64 2.31 -8.77
C LEU A 36 10.99 1.90 -10.10
N GLY A 37 11.76 1.76 -11.19
CA GLY A 37 11.27 1.31 -12.49
C GLY A 37 10.59 -0.05 -12.44
N THR A 38 11.09 -0.97 -11.61
CA THR A 38 10.42 -2.26 -11.37
C THR A 38 9.06 -2.05 -10.70
N VAL A 39 8.97 -1.20 -9.68
CA VAL A 39 7.70 -0.85 -9.01
C VAL A 39 6.70 -0.24 -10.00
N GLN A 40 7.16 0.69 -10.85
CA GLN A 40 6.33 1.30 -11.89
C GLN A 40 5.80 0.25 -12.89
N SER A 41 6.66 -0.67 -13.35
CA SER A 41 6.26 -1.73 -14.27
C SER A 41 5.26 -2.71 -13.64
N GLU A 42 5.49 -3.12 -12.39
CA GLU A 42 4.63 -4.03 -11.62
C GLU A 42 3.24 -3.42 -11.34
N THR A 43 3.19 -2.15 -10.95
CA THR A 43 1.92 -1.46 -10.70
C THR A 43 1.15 -1.19 -11.99
N ARG A 44 1.84 -0.83 -13.08
CA ARG A 44 1.23 -0.63 -14.40
C ARG A 44 0.67 -1.92 -14.98
N ALA A 45 1.40 -3.03 -14.87
CA ALA A 45 0.93 -4.36 -15.29
C ALA A 45 -0.35 -4.79 -14.57
N ARG A 46 -0.61 -4.24 -13.38
CA ARG A 46 -1.81 -4.48 -12.54
C ARG A 46 -2.87 -3.39 -12.67
N GLY A 47 -2.81 -2.58 -13.72
CA GLY A 47 -3.85 -1.63 -14.09
C GLY A 47 -3.77 -0.26 -13.39
N LEU A 48 -2.66 0.07 -12.74
CA LEU A 48 -2.44 1.43 -12.25
C LEU A 48 -1.93 2.31 -13.40
N ALA A 49 -2.78 3.22 -13.87
CA ALA A 49 -2.46 4.12 -14.97
C ALA A 49 -1.66 5.36 -14.53
N GLN A 50 -1.72 5.69 -13.24
CA GLN A 50 -1.09 6.87 -12.66
C GLN A 50 0.42 6.69 -12.50
N ASP A 51 1.17 7.78 -12.66
CA ASP A 51 2.61 7.75 -12.54
C ASP A 51 3.06 7.69 -11.08
N VAL A 52 3.97 6.76 -10.81
CA VAL A 52 4.62 6.58 -9.52
C VAL A 52 5.94 7.37 -9.54
N GLN A 53 6.14 8.27 -8.58
CA GLN A 53 7.35 9.10 -8.49
C GLN A 53 7.88 9.11 -7.05
N TRP A 54 9.18 8.96 -6.92
CA TRP A 54 9.89 9.12 -5.66
C TRP A 54 10.55 10.49 -5.61
N ILE A 55 10.20 11.29 -4.62
CA ILE A 55 10.73 12.64 -4.40
C ILE A 55 12.04 12.52 -3.63
N LYS A 56 13.16 12.76 -4.30
CA LYS A 56 14.51 12.64 -3.68
C LYS A 56 15.16 14.00 -3.47
N THR A 57 14.82 14.98 -4.29
CA THR A 57 15.44 16.31 -4.27
C THR A 57 14.40 17.39 -4.00
N GLU A 58 14.85 18.59 -3.59
CA GLU A 58 13.94 19.74 -3.43
C GLU A 58 13.32 20.15 -4.78
N GLN A 59 14.03 19.96 -5.89
CA GLN A 59 13.48 20.19 -7.22
C GLN A 59 12.32 19.22 -7.54
N ASP A 60 12.47 17.93 -7.18
CA ASP A 60 11.38 16.96 -7.33
C ASP A 60 10.18 17.36 -6.47
N ALA A 61 10.42 17.83 -5.25
CA ALA A 61 9.39 18.30 -4.35
C ALA A 61 8.62 19.49 -4.92
N GLU A 62 9.31 20.45 -5.51
CA GLU A 62 8.67 21.63 -6.13
C GLU A 62 7.88 21.26 -7.38
N ASN A 63 8.43 20.37 -8.22
CA ASN A 63 7.72 19.82 -9.37
C ASN A 63 6.43 19.08 -8.93
N ALA A 64 6.50 18.27 -7.88
CA ALA A 64 5.36 17.57 -7.33
C ALA A 64 4.31 18.54 -6.77
N ARG A 65 4.71 19.56 -6.00
CA ARG A 65 3.80 20.61 -5.50
C ARG A 65 3.08 21.33 -6.63
N THR A 66 3.83 21.70 -7.70
CA THR A 66 3.26 22.37 -8.88
C THR A 66 2.25 21.45 -9.59
N ALA A 67 2.58 20.16 -9.77
CA ALA A 67 1.67 19.18 -10.36
C ALA A 67 0.41 18.99 -9.51
N VAL A 68 0.55 18.87 -8.18
CA VAL A 68 -0.57 18.75 -7.24
C VAL A 68 -1.50 19.96 -7.31
N ARG A 69 -0.96 21.19 -7.25
CA ARG A 69 -1.78 22.42 -7.38
C ARG A 69 -2.52 22.49 -8.72
N LYS A 70 -1.91 22.07 -9.81
CA LYS A 70 -2.57 21.99 -11.12
C LYS A 70 -3.75 21.00 -11.09
N LEU A 71 -3.60 19.83 -10.45
CA LEU A 71 -4.66 18.84 -10.32
C LEU A 71 -5.79 19.32 -9.39
N LEU A 72 -5.49 20.12 -8.36
CA LEU A 72 -6.46 20.70 -7.42
C LEU A 72 -7.28 21.85 -8.02
N ALA A 73 -6.86 22.44 -9.14
CA ALA A 73 -7.56 23.56 -9.77
C ALA A 73 -8.95 23.19 -10.33
N THR A 74 -9.19 21.91 -10.61
CA THR A 74 -10.46 21.35 -11.11
C THR A 74 -11.08 20.43 -10.08
N PRO A 75 -12.42 20.15 -10.15
CA PRO A 75 -13.03 19.14 -9.30
C PRO A 75 -12.32 17.79 -9.45
N LEU A 76 -11.96 17.18 -8.31
CA LEU A 76 -11.18 15.94 -8.29
C LEU A 76 -12.00 14.77 -8.84
N THR A 77 -11.41 14.04 -9.78
CA THR A 77 -11.87 12.69 -10.17
C THR A 77 -11.17 11.64 -9.28
N ALA A 78 -11.65 10.41 -9.29
CA ALA A 78 -11.00 9.31 -8.58
C ALA A 78 -9.55 9.13 -9.04
N ASP A 79 -9.29 9.25 -10.34
CA ASP A 79 -7.95 9.08 -10.91
C ASP A 79 -7.02 10.25 -10.59
N THR A 80 -7.50 11.49 -10.60
CA THR A 80 -6.70 12.66 -10.18
C THR A 80 -6.40 12.61 -8.68
N ALA A 81 -7.33 12.14 -7.85
CA ALA A 81 -7.11 11.93 -6.43
C ALA A 81 -6.00 10.88 -6.19
N VAL A 82 -6.03 9.75 -6.91
CA VAL A 82 -4.96 8.74 -6.86
C VAL A 82 -3.63 9.34 -7.29
N GLN A 83 -3.58 10.11 -8.39
CA GLN A 83 -2.33 10.74 -8.84
C GLN A 83 -1.76 11.69 -7.77
N ILE A 84 -2.60 12.49 -7.11
CA ILE A 84 -2.17 13.36 -6.00
C ILE A 84 -1.62 12.53 -4.84
N ALA A 85 -2.32 11.46 -4.43
CA ALA A 85 -1.87 10.59 -3.35
C ALA A 85 -0.50 9.98 -3.66
N LEU A 86 -0.29 9.46 -4.86
CA LEU A 86 0.99 8.86 -5.26
C LEU A 86 2.15 9.87 -5.27
N LEU A 87 1.88 11.14 -5.59
CA LEU A 87 2.88 12.20 -5.58
C LEU A 87 3.14 12.77 -4.18
N ASN A 88 2.10 12.94 -3.37
CA ASN A 88 2.16 13.80 -2.18
C ASN A 88 2.03 13.06 -0.84
N ASN A 89 1.58 11.79 -0.83
CA ASN A 89 1.45 11.02 0.40
C ASN A 89 2.82 10.73 1.02
N ARG A 90 3.11 11.31 2.18
CA ARG A 90 4.40 11.18 2.86
C ARG A 90 4.68 9.76 3.36
N GLY A 91 3.64 9.01 3.75
CA GLY A 91 3.78 7.61 4.13
C GLY A 91 4.28 6.76 2.95
N LEU A 92 3.70 6.99 1.77
CA LEU A 92 4.12 6.30 0.55
C LEU A 92 5.54 6.70 0.11
N GLN A 93 5.92 7.99 0.24
CA GLN A 93 7.28 8.45 -0.01
C GLN A 93 8.30 7.80 0.94
N ALA A 94 7.92 7.58 2.21
CA ALA A 94 8.75 6.83 3.16
C ALA A 94 8.91 5.36 2.73
N THR A 95 7.84 4.72 2.22
CA THR A 95 7.91 3.37 1.67
C THR A 95 8.83 3.27 0.45
N TYR A 96 8.87 4.29 -0.42
CA TYR A 96 9.84 4.31 -1.53
C TYR A 96 11.29 4.38 -1.05
N ALA A 97 11.58 5.01 0.09
CA ALA A 97 12.93 5.04 0.66
C ALA A 97 13.45 3.64 1.06
N GLU A 98 12.56 2.68 1.33
CA GLU A 98 12.94 1.28 1.60
C GLU A 98 13.64 0.63 0.40
N LEU A 99 13.35 1.07 -0.84
CA LEU A 99 14.06 0.62 -2.04
C LEU A 99 15.53 1.01 -1.98
N GLY A 100 15.83 2.26 -1.62
CA GLY A 100 17.21 2.73 -1.49
C GLY A 100 17.96 2.03 -0.37
N ILE A 101 17.30 1.73 0.75
CA ILE A 101 17.88 0.96 1.87
C ILE A 101 18.22 -0.45 1.40
N ALA A 102 17.28 -1.17 0.79
CA ALA A 102 17.49 -2.53 0.32
C ALA A 102 18.54 -2.61 -0.81
N GLU A 103 18.60 -1.61 -1.70
CA GLU A 103 19.66 -1.55 -2.70
C GLU A 103 21.04 -1.30 -2.07
N ALA A 104 21.11 -0.48 -1.01
CA ALA A 104 22.36 -0.28 -0.29
C ALA A 104 22.89 -1.58 0.32
N ASP A 105 22.01 -2.47 0.80
CA ASP A 105 22.37 -3.80 1.29
C ASP A 105 22.95 -4.67 0.16
N VAL A 106 22.35 -4.63 -1.05
CA VAL A 106 22.88 -5.33 -2.24
C VAL A 106 24.27 -4.81 -2.59
N VAL A 107 24.42 -3.48 -2.65
CA VAL A 107 25.71 -2.84 -2.97
C VAL A 107 26.76 -3.18 -1.91
N GLN A 108 26.38 -3.16 -0.62
CA GLN A 108 27.27 -3.52 0.49
C GLN A 108 27.69 -5.01 0.41
N ALA A 109 26.74 -5.91 0.13
CA ALA A 109 27.04 -7.35 0.00
C ALA A 109 27.96 -7.66 -1.20
N GLY A 110 27.90 -6.83 -2.25
CA GLY A 110 28.74 -6.95 -3.46
C GLY A 110 30.10 -6.25 -3.35
N ARG A 111 30.45 -5.69 -2.19
CA ARG A 111 31.75 -5.06 -1.94
C ARG A 111 32.66 -5.99 -1.16
N LEU A 112 33.95 -5.87 -1.44
CA LEU A 112 34.98 -6.53 -0.64
C LEU A 112 34.97 -5.99 0.77
N VAL A 113 35.17 -6.87 1.75
CA VAL A 113 35.39 -6.47 3.14
C VAL A 113 36.73 -5.74 3.22
N ASN A 114 36.73 -4.58 3.88
CA ASN A 114 37.96 -3.80 4.05
C ASN A 114 39.03 -4.62 4.78
N PRO A 115 40.29 -4.55 4.33
CA PRO A 115 41.38 -5.22 5.02
C PRO A 115 41.58 -4.63 6.40
N GLY A 116 41.84 -5.49 7.37
CA GLY A 116 42.29 -5.07 8.70
C GLY A 116 43.76 -4.61 8.66
N PHE A 117 44.08 -3.58 9.41
CA PHE A 117 45.47 -3.18 9.66
C PHE A 117 45.72 -3.06 11.15
N THR A 118 46.69 -3.84 11.64
CA THR A 118 47.11 -3.80 13.03
C THR A 118 48.51 -3.20 13.12
N PHE A 119 48.68 -2.24 14.00
CA PHE A 119 49.98 -1.66 14.35
C PHE A 119 50.21 -1.81 15.85
N GLU A 120 51.28 -2.48 16.18
CA GLU A 120 51.68 -2.70 17.56
C GLU A 120 53.11 -2.18 17.78
N ARG A 121 53.33 -1.45 18.86
CA ARG A 121 54.65 -0.98 19.28
C ARG A 121 54.88 -1.34 20.76
N LEU A 122 55.84 -2.21 20.98
CA LEU A 122 56.22 -2.66 22.31
C LEU A 122 57.60 -2.12 22.67
N HIS A 123 57.80 -1.78 23.95
CA HIS A 123 59.06 -1.36 24.52
C HIS A 123 59.51 -2.37 25.61
N ARG A 124 60.77 -2.74 25.57
CA ARG A 124 61.43 -3.53 26.62
C ARG A 124 62.77 -2.86 26.93
N GLY A 125 62.79 -1.96 27.93
CA GLY A 125 63.96 -1.10 28.17
C GLY A 125 64.24 -0.23 26.95
N ASP A 126 65.46 -0.32 26.39
CA ASP A 126 65.87 0.45 25.21
C ASP A 126 65.44 -0.23 23.89
N ASP A 127 64.96 -1.46 23.94
CA ASP A 127 64.49 -2.19 22.75
C ASP A 127 63.07 -1.82 22.36
N VAL A 128 62.85 -1.59 21.06
CA VAL A 128 61.57 -1.29 20.44
C VAL A 128 61.23 -2.34 19.43
N SER A 129 60.09 -3.01 19.60
CA SER A 129 59.49 -3.90 18.60
C SER A 129 58.28 -3.22 17.95
N ILE A 130 58.25 -3.21 16.61
CA ILE A 130 57.15 -2.64 15.85
C ILE A 130 56.61 -3.73 14.92
N ASP A 131 55.37 -4.11 15.17
CA ASP A 131 54.64 -5.09 14.37
C ASP A 131 53.58 -4.41 13.50
N ARG A 132 53.44 -4.83 12.24
CA ARG A 132 52.46 -4.33 11.29
C ARG A 132 51.87 -5.53 10.56
N THR A 133 50.55 -5.72 10.68
CA THR A 133 49.86 -6.83 10.07
C THR A 133 48.71 -6.29 9.18
N PHE A 134 48.59 -6.78 7.94
CA PHE A 134 47.45 -6.59 7.09
C PHE A 134 46.69 -7.90 7.00
N LEU A 135 45.39 -7.89 7.31
CA LEU A 135 44.53 -9.06 7.36
C LEU A 135 43.47 -8.96 6.24
N PHE A 136 43.29 -10.02 5.48
CA PHE A 136 42.31 -10.12 4.40
C PHE A 136 41.32 -11.25 4.70
N ASN A 137 40.00 -10.94 4.62
CA ASN A 137 38.94 -11.92 4.85
C ASN A 137 38.69 -12.74 3.58
N ILE A 138 39.27 -13.92 3.52
CA ILE A 138 39.15 -14.83 2.37
C ILE A 138 37.78 -15.49 2.32
N LEU A 139 37.20 -15.86 3.47
CA LEU A 139 35.87 -16.44 3.52
C LEU A 139 34.83 -15.44 2.99
N GLY A 140 34.93 -14.16 3.37
CA GLY A 140 34.10 -13.08 2.87
C GLY A 140 34.16 -12.94 1.34
N LEU A 141 35.36 -13.09 0.75
CA LEU A 141 35.55 -13.07 -0.71
C LEU A 141 34.88 -14.26 -1.39
N ILE A 142 35.06 -15.47 -0.88
CA ILE A 142 34.50 -16.71 -1.46
C ILE A 142 32.96 -16.70 -1.37
N THR A 143 32.39 -16.20 -0.26
CA THR A 143 30.94 -16.19 -0.03
C THR A 143 30.24 -14.97 -0.63
N MET A 144 31.00 -13.96 -1.08
CA MET A 144 30.44 -12.69 -1.61
C MET A 144 29.41 -12.88 -2.73
N PRO A 145 29.61 -13.74 -3.76
CA PRO A 145 28.61 -13.93 -4.82
C PRO A 145 27.27 -14.46 -4.29
N ILE A 146 27.32 -15.41 -3.36
CA ILE A 146 26.11 -16.00 -2.75
C ILE A 146 25.39 -14.97 -1.87
N ARG A 147 26.14 -14.23 -1.06
CA ARG A 147 25.58 -13.15 -0.22
C ARG A 147 24.93 -12.07 -1.08
N THR A 148 25.58 -11.67 -2.16
CA THR A 148 25.03 -10.69 -3.12
C THR A 148 23.75 -11.21 -3.79
N ASP A 149 23.67 -12.49 -4.16
CA ASP A 149 22.45 -13.08 -4.72
C ASP A 149 21.30 -13.09 -3.71
N ILE A 150 21.58 -13.43 -2.45
CA ILE A 150 20.60 -13.38 -1.36
C ILE A 150 20.03 -11.95 -1.19
N GLU A 151 20.92 -10.94 -1.16
CA GLU A 151 20.48 -9.55 -1.01
C GLU A 151 19.72 -9.03 -2.26
N LYS A 152 20.09 -9.46 -3.48
CA LYS A 152 19.31 -9.19 -4.69
C LYS A 152 17.89 -9.76 -4.61
N ARG A 153 17.72 -10.96 -4.08
CA ARG A 153 16.41 -11.57 -3.86
C ARG A 153 15.60 -10.80 -2.81
N ARG A 154 16.24 -10.34 -1.73
CA ARG A 154 15.60 -9.46 -0.72
C ARG A 154 15.19 -8.13 -1.32
N PHE A 155 16.01 -7.55 -2.17
CA PHE A 155 15.68 -6.32 -2.89
C PHE A 155 14.46 -6.52 -3.80
N ALA A 156 14.38 -7.62 -4.54
CA ALA A 156 13.22 -7.96 -5.36
C ALA A 156 11.93 -8.12 -4.50
N LEU A 157 12.04 -8.75 -3.32
CA LEU A 157 10.93 -8.81 -2.35
C LEU A 157 10.49 -7.42 -1.88
N THR A 158 11.44 -6.53 -1.62
CA THR A 158 11.14 -5.14 -1.22
C THR A 158 10.44 -4.39 -2.37
N GLN A 159 10.88 -4.56 -3.62
CA GLN A 159 10.21 -3.99 -4.79
C GLN A 159 8.77 -4.48 -4.91
N GLY A 160 8.51 -5.77 -4.76
CA GLY A 160 7.15 -6.35 -4.75
C GLY A 160 6.28 -5.80 -3.63
N ARG A 161 6.84 -5.65 -2.41
CA ARG A 161 6.14 -5.07 -1.26
C ARG A 161 5.80 -3.60 -1.49
N VAL A 162 6.73 -2.81 -2.00
CA VAL A 162 6.51 -1.38 -2.32
C VAL A 162 5.47 -1.22 -3.43
N ALA A 163 5.46 -2.11 -4.44
CA ALA A 163 4.42 -2.14 -5.46
C ALA A 163 3.04 -2.47 -4.86
N ALA A 164 2.95 -3.44 -3.95
CA ALA A 164 1.71 -3.79 -3.26
C ALA A 164 1.19 -2.62 -2.40
N GLU A 165 2.07 -1.90 -1.70
CA GLU A 165 1.70 -0.73 -0.90
C GLU A 165 1.23 0.45 -1.76
N THR A 166 1.84 0.62 -2.93
CA THR A 166 1.42 1.61 -3.93
C THR A 166 0.00 1.31 -4.45
N LEU A 167 -0.29 0.05 -4.78
CA LEU A 167 -1.64 -0.38 -5.20
C LEU A 167 -2.66 -0.23 -4.06
N GLN A 168 -2.27 -0.54 -2.82
CA GLN A 168 -3.10 -0.34 -1.65
C GLN A 168 -3.46 1.13 -1.45
N THR A 169 -2.47 2.02 -1.51
CA THR A 169 -2.67 3.47 -1.39
C THR A 169 -3.60 4.00 -2.48
N ALA A 170 -3.46 3.50 -3.71
CA ALA A 170 -4.34 3.85 -4.82
C ALA A 170 -5.79 3.37 -4.57
N ALA A 171 -5.97 2.14 -4.09
CA ALA A 171 -7.29 1.59 -3.76
C ALA A 171 -7.94 2.33 -2.57
N ASP A 172 -7.17 2.61 -1.51
CA ASP A 172 -7.64 3.38 -0.35
C ASP A 172 -8.08 4.78 -0.75
N THR A 173 -7.33 5.43 -1.63
CA THR A 173 -7.66 6.76 -2.13
C THR A 173 -8.93 6.75 -2.96
N ARG A 174 -9.12 5.76 -3.85
CA ARG A 174 -10.36 5.60 -4.61
C ARG A 174 -11.56 5.39 -3.69
N ARG A 175 -11.43 4.49 -2.70
CA ARG A 175 -12.49 4.26 -1.70
C ARG A 175 -12.85 5.53 -0.93
N ALA A 176 -11.84 6.25 -0.44
CA ALA A 176 -12.05 7.49 0.29
C ALA A 176 -12.68 8.58 -0.58
N TRP A 177 -12.30 8.67 -1.86
CA TRP A 177 -12.89 9.59 -2.81
C TRP A 177 -14.38 9.29 -3.04
N HIS A 178 -14.74 8.03 -3.32
CA HIS A 178 -16.14 7.64 -3.49
C HIS A 178 -16.97 7.89 -2.23
N SER A 179 -16.41 7.57 -1.04
CA SER A 179 -17.08 7.84 0.24
C SER A 179 -17.29 9.35 0.48
N ALA A 180 -16.29 10.18 0.17
CA ALA A 180 -16.39 11.63 0.36
C ALA A 180 -17.41 12.26 -0.61
N VAL A 181 -17.47 11.81 -1.87
CA VAL A 181 -18.45 12.29 -2.85
C VAL A 181 -19.86 11.87 -2.44
N ALA A 182 -20.07 10.60 -2.06
CA ALA A 182 -21.36 10.10 -1.59
C ALA A 182 -21.85 10.86 -0.38
N ALA A 183 -20.99 11.09 0.60
CA ALA A 183 -21.33 11.82 1.81
C ALA A 183 -21.69 13.29 1.51
N GLN A 184 -20.99 13.95 0.58
CA GLN A 184 -21.33 15.30 0.11
C GLN A 184 -22.69 15.33 -0.62
N GLU A 185 -22.98 14.34 -1.45
CA GLU A 185 -24.27 14.20 -2.15
C GLU A 185 -25.40 14.01 -1.14
N SER A 186 -25.21 13.15 -0.12
CA SER A 186 -26.17 12.95 0.98
C SER A 186 -26.42 14.24 1.77
N VAL A 187 -25.39 15.09 2.04
CA VAL A 187 -25.59 16.39 2.68
C VAL A 187 -26.50 17.29 1.87
N LYS A 188 -26.23 17.43 0.56
CA LYS A 188 -27.06 18.27 -0.33
C LYS A 188 -28.51 17.80 -0.36
N TYR A 189 -28.71 16.50 -0.43
CA TYR A 189 -30.04 15.92 -0.40
C TYR A 189 -30.76 16.16 0.92
N MET A 190 -30.09 15.92 2.06
CA MET A 190 -30.66 16.16 3.39
C MET A 190 -30.92 17.65 3.69
N GLU A 191 -30.19 18.57 3.08
CA GLU A 191 -30.49 20.00 3.16
C GLU A 191 -31.85 20.32 2.49
N GLN A 192 -32.12 19.72 1.32
CA GLN A 192 -33.42 19.86 0.66
C GLN A 192 -34.55 19.24 1.48
N VAL A 193 -34.31 18.05 2.07
CA VAL A 193 -35.26 17.37 2.95
C VAL A 193 -35.60 18.23 4.16
N ARG A 194 -34.58 18.80 4.81
CA ARG A 194 -34.79 19.70 5.99
C ARG A 194 -35.60 20.94 5.61
N MET A 195 -35.32 21.57 4.46
CA MET A 195 -36.09 22.72 3.98
C MET A 195 -37.56 22.35 3.71
N ALA A 196 -37.81 21.19 3.10
CA ALA A 196 -39.18 20.70 2.90
C ALA A 196 -39.90 20.42 4.22
N ALA A 197 -39.22 19.77 5.18
CA ALA A 197 -39.74 19.47 6.50
C ALA A 197 -40.05 20.78 7.30
N GLU A 198 -39.21 21.80 7.22
CA GLU A 198 -39.41 23.11 7.83
C GLU A 198 -40.67 23.79 7.29
N SER A 199 -40.83 23.79 5.95
CA SER A 199 -42.01 24.35 5.28
C SER A 199 -43.30 23.61 5.69
N SER A 200 -43.23 22.27 5.80
CA SER A 200 -44.34 21.44 6.26
C SER A 200 -44.72 21.72 7.70
N ALA A 201 -43.75 21.79 8.61
CA ALA A 201 -43.95 22.08 10.02
C ALA A 201 -44.56 23.51 10.23
N GLU A 202 -44.11 24.50 9.45
CA GLU A 202 -44.64 25.85 9.50
C GLU A 202 -46.10 25.91 8.96
N LEU A 203 -46.39 25.19 7.87
CA LEU A 203 -47.77 25.07 7.39
C LEU A 203 -48.67 24.41 8.43
N ALA A 204 -48.23 23.31 9.05
CA ALA A 204 -48.95 22.61 10.10
C ALA A 204 -49.23 23.52 11.30
N ARG A 205 -48.25 24.34 11.69
CA ARG A 205 -48.40 25.33 12.76
C ARG A 205 -49.48 26.36 12.45
N ARG A 206 -49.50 26.91 11.24
CA ARG A 206 -50.53 27.89 10.77
C ARG A 206 -51.90 27.25 10.69
N MET A 207 -52.04 26.03 10.19
CA MET A 207 -53.30 25.32 10.12
C MET A 207 -53.84 24.96 11.52
N ALA A 208 -52.98 24.57 12.46
CA ALA A 208 -53.37 24.30 13.83
C ALA A 208 -53.88 25.57 14.56
N ALA A 209 -53.24 26.74 14.30
CA ALA A 209 -53.62 28.00 14.88
C ALA A 209 -55.06 28.44 14.50
N VAL A 210 -55.57 28.06 13.31
CA VAL A 210 -56.92 28.34 12.83
C VAL A 210 -57.88 27.16 13.04
N GLY A 211 -57.47 26.11 13.78
CA GLY A 211 -58.31 24.98 14.14
C GLY A 211 -58.48 23.91 13.02
N ASN A 212 -57.79 24.04 11.90
CA ASN A 212 -57.89 23.13 10.76
C ASN A 212 -56.90 21.93 10.81
N PHE A 213 -56.19 21.81 11.94
CA PHE A 213 -55.14 20.76 12.14
C PHE A 213 -55.14 20.26 13.58
N SER A 214 -55.08 18.96 13.80
CA SER A 214 -55.08 18.44 15.16
C SER A 214 -53.76 18.73 15.85
N ARG A 215 -53.80 18.80 17.21
CA ARG A 215 -52.56 18.96 18.02
C ARG A 215 -51.58 17.82 17.79
N LEU A 216 -52.08 16.58 17.60
CA LEU A 216 -51.26 15.41 17.33
C LEU A 216 -50.54 15.52 16.00
N ASP A 217 -51.22 15.95 14.98
CA ASP A 217 -50.67 16.03 13.64
C ASP A 217 -49.66 17.19 13.53
N HIS A 218 -49.90 18.29 14.18
CA HIS A 218 -48.92 19.38 14.36
C HIS A 218 -47.64 18.85 15.06
N ALA A 219 -47.81 18.08 16.14
CA ALA A 219 -46.67 17.49 16.85
C ALA A 219 -45.87 16.51 15.98
N ARG A 220 -46.55 15.71 15.10
CA ARG A 220 -45.90 14.80 14.14
C ARG A 220 -45.04 15.55 13.11
N GLU A 221 -45.54 16.66 12.56
CA GLU A 221 -44.77 17.48 11.62
C GLU A 221 -43.58 18.18 12.28
N GLN A 222 -43.74 18.63 13.51
CA GLN A 222 -42.64 19.17 14.33
C GLN A 222 -41.57 18.10 14.62
N SER A 223 -42.01 16.87 14.93
CA SER A 223 -41.08 15.73 15.14
C SER A 223 -40.27 15.45 13.88
N PHE A 224 -40.92 15.41 12.72
CA PHE A 224 -40.24 15.18 11.45
C PHE A 224 -39.20 16.26 11.14
N TYR A 225 -39.53 17.53 11.34
CA TYR A 225 -38.57 18.63 11.17
C TYR A 225 -37.38 18.52 12.13
N ALA A 226 -37.65 18.17 13.40
CA ALA A 226 -36.61 17.97 14.41
C ALA A 226 -35.68 16.78 14.02
N GLU A 227 -36.28 15.65 13.57
CA GLU A 227 -35.54 14.48 13.09
C GLU A 227 -34.71 14.77 11.84
N ALA A 228 -35.27 15.47 10.83
CA ALA A 228 -34.55 15.88 9.64
C ALA A 228 -33.38 16.81 9.97
N THR A 229 -33.55 17.72 10.95
CA THR A 229 -32.48 18.60 11.41
C THR A 229 -31.35 17.82 12.11
N ALA A 230 -31.71 16.87 12.98
CA ALA A 230 -30.74 16.01 13.66
C ALA A 230 -30.00 15.11 12.65
N GLN A 231 -30.72 14.56 11.67
CA GLN A 231 -30.12 13.73 10.62
C GLN A 231 -29.16 14.54 9.75
N LEU A 232 -29.53 15.77 9.36
CA LEU A 232 -28.63 16.66 8.62
C LEU A 232 -27.33 16.92 9.38
N ALA A 233 -27.41 17.14 10.69
CA ALA A 233 -26.22 17.35 11.53
C ALA A 233 -25.30 16.11 11.51
N ARG A 234 -25.85 14.89 11.59
CA ARG A 234 -25.09 13.63 11.51
C ARG A 234 -24.42 13.45 10.15
N VAL A 235 -25.15 13.68 9.05
CA VAL A 235 -24.62 13.53 7.69
C VAL A 235 -23.53 14.57 7.42
N LYS A 236 -23.67 15.82 7.91
CA LYS A 236 -22.61 16.85 7.84
C LYS A 236 -21.33 16.42 8.56
N GLN A 237 -21.47 15.86 9.75
CA GLN A 237 -20.32 15.34 10.50
C GLN A 237 -19.67 14.17 9.76
N GLN A 238 -20.44 13.26 9.18
CA GLN A 238 -19.92 12.16 8.39
C GLN A 238 -19.18 12.67 7.13
N ALA A 239 -19.77 13.64 6.42
CA ALA A 239 -19.14 14.23 5.24
C ALA A 239 -17.80 14.91 5.56
N LEU A 240 -17.72 15.58 6.71
CA LEU A 240 -16.47 16.13 7.21
C LEU A 240 -15.44 15.01 7.47
N ALA A 241 -15.85 13.94 8.15
CA ALA A 241 -14.97 12.82 8.48
C ALA A 241 -14.40 12.13 7.22
N GLU A 242 -15.27 11.87 6.21
CA GLU A 242 -14.85 11.26 4.95
C GLU A 242 -13.94 12.20 4.13
N ARG A 243 -14.23 13.50 4.12
CA ARG A 243 -13.37 14.51 3.50
C ARG A 243 -12.00 14.55 4.15
N GLU A 244 -11.93 14.54 5.48
CA GLU A 244 -10.67 14.53 6.21
C GLU A 244 -9.90 13.21 6.01
N ARG A 245 -10.59 12.09 5.87
CA ARG A 245 -9.96 10.82 5.50
C ARG A 245 -9.29 10.91 4.12
N LEU A 246 -9.98 11.47 3.14
CA LEU A 246 -9.41 11.71 1.81
C LEU A 246 -8.24 12.70 1.88
N THR A 247 -8.36 13.80 2.61
CA THR A 247 -7.30 14.80 2.83
C THR A 247 -6.00 14.17 3.33
N ARG A 248 -6.11 13.28 4.33
CA ARG A 248 -4.94 12.54 4.86
C ARG A 248 -4.29 11.62 3.82
N LEU A 249 -5.08 10.91 3.02
CA LEU A 249 -4.57 10.04 1.96
C LEU A 249 -3.89 10.84 0.85
N LEU A 250 -4.44 12.00 0.50
CA LEU A 250 -3.85 12.93 -0.46
C LEU A 250 -2.58 13.63 0.09
N GLY A 251 -2.35 13.57 1.42
CA GLY A 251 -1.23 14.26 2.08
C GLY A 251 -1.35 15.79 2.01
N LEU A 252 -2.58 16.32 1.93
CA LEU A 252 -2.84 17.76 1.81
C LEU A 252 -2.92 18.42 3.19
N TRP A 253 -2.50 19.69 3.25
CA TRP A 253 -2.58 20.53 4.44
C TRP A 253 -2.66 22.03 4.07
N GLY A 254 -3.07 22.87 5.03
CA GLY A 254 -3.18 24.30 4.82
C GLY A 254 -4.22 24.68 3.75
N GLU A 255 -3.84 25.54 2.83
CA GLU A 255 -4.72 26.04 1.76
C GLU A 255 -5.14 24.95 0.75
N ASP A 256 -4.33 23.92 0.55
CA ASP A 256 -4.60 22.84 -0.39
C ASP A 256 -5.76 21.92 0.06
N THR A 257 -6.24 22.04 1.30
CA THR A 257 -7.43 21.31 1.80
C THR A 257 -8.75 21.82 1.21
N GLY A 258 -8.74 22.96 0.53
CA GLY A 258 -9.89 23.58 -0.12
C GLY A 258 -10.33 22.94 -1.45
N PHE A 259 -9.89 21.74 -1.77
CA PHE A 259 -10.20 21.06 -3.03
C PHE A 259 -11.72 20.86 -3.24
N LYS A 260 -12.12 20.81 -4.52
CA LYS A 260 -13.52 20.60 -4.92
C LYS A 260 -13.75 19.13 -5.29
N LEU A 261 -14.88 18.58 -4.86
CA LEU A 261 -15.40 17.29 -5.27
C LEU A 261 -16.54 17.47 -6.28
N PRO A 262 -16.83 16.48 -7.13
CA PRO A 262 -18.02 16.50 -7.99
C PRO A 262 -19.29 16.47 -7.14
N GLU A 263 -20.39 16.88 -7.76
CA GLU A 263 -21.67 17.02 -7.06
C GLU A 263 -22.31 15.70 -6.67
N ARG A 264 -22.05 14.64 -7.46
CA ARG A 264 -22.58 13.30 -7.27
C ARG A 264 -21.60 12.23 -7.72
N LEU A 265 -21.85 10.99 -7.30
CA LEU A 265 -21.12 9.82 -7.71
C LEU A 265 -21.22 9.58 -9.22
N PRO A 266 -20.21 8.91 -9.83
CA PRO A 266 -20.32 8.41 -11.19
C PRO A 266 -21.49 7.42 -11.32
N ASP A 267 -22.15 7.43 -12.47
CA ASP A 267 -23.27 6.53 -12.75
C ASP A 267 -22.81 5.06 -12.76
N LEU A 268 -23.74 4.17 -12.39
CA LEU A 268 -23.53 2.73 -12.44
C LEU A 268 -23.26 2.30 -13.89
N PRO A 269 -22.23 1.49 -14.19
CA PRO A 269 -21.98 0.99 -15.54
C PRO A 269 -23.15 0.15 -16.04
N LYS A 270 -23.28 0.04 -17.38
CA LYS A 270 -24.40 -0.68 -18.02
C LYS A 270 -24.44 -2.17 -17.68
N ALA A 271 -23.28 -2.78 -17.50
CA ALA A 271 -23.14 -4.19 -17.12
C ALA A 271 -21.97 -4.37 -16.15
N PRO A 272 -22.05 -5.31 -15.20
CA PRO A 272 -20.92 -5.65 -14.35
C PRO A 272 -19.86 -6.39 -15.15
N ARG A 273 -18.61 -6.36 -14.68
CA ARG A 273 -17.54 -7.18 -15.26
C ARG A 273 -17.80 -8.66 -14.95
N GLU A 274 -17.82 -9.47 -15.99
CA GLU A 274 -17.76 -10.92 -15.84
C GLU A 274 -16.32 -11.37 -15.84
N MET A 275 -15.95 -12.19 -14.87
CA MET A 275 -14.59 -12.67 -14.70
C MET A 275 -14.62 -14.19 -14.54
N ALA A 276 -13.96 -14.85 -15.47
CA ALA A 276 -13.64 -16.26 -15.37
C ALA A 276 -12.29 -16.43 -14.61
N ASP A 277 -12.08 -17.60 -14.04
CA ASP A 277 -10.80 -18.00 -13.45
C ASP A 277 -10.20 -17.06 -12.38
N LEU A 278 -11.08 -16.47 -11.55
CA LEU A 278 -10.72 -15.52 -10.50
C LEU A 278 -9.61 -16.01 -9.58
N GLU A 279 -9.74 -17.27 -9.09
CA GLU A 279 -8.77 -17.84 -8.15
C GLU A 279 -7.39 -18.02 -8.78
N SER A 280 -7.36 -18.55 -10.00
CA SER A 280 -6.09 -18.75 -10.71
C SER A 280 -5.43 -17.41 -11.08
N THR A 281 -6.23 -16.39 -11.39
CA THR A 281 -5.74 -15.05 -11.66
C THR A 281 -5.16 -14.41 -10.40
N ALA A 282 -5.86 -14.47 -9.27
CA ALA A 282 -5.38 -13.97 -8.00
C ALA A 282 -4.07 -14.65 -7.58
N LEU A 283 -3.97 -15.99 -7.67
CA LEU A 283 -2.75 -16.71 -7.31
C LEU A 283 -1.54 -16.32 -8.17
N ARG A 284 -1.76 -15.96 -9.44
CA ARG A 284 -0.66 -15.55 -10.34
C ARG A 284 -0.31 -14.08 -10.23
N GLN A 285 -1.28 -13.20 -9.93
CA GLN A 285 -1.08 -11.75 -10.03
C GLN A 285 -0.91 -11.04 -8.68
N ARG A 286 -1.42 -11.61 -7.59
CA ARG A 286 -1.31 -10.98 -6.27
C ARG A 286 0.14 -10.91 -5.79
N LEU A 287 0.55 -9.70 -5.45
CA LEU A 287 1.92 -9.43 -5.00
C LEU A 287 2.23 -10.04 -3.64
N ASP A 288 1.25 -10.17 -2.73
CA ASP A 288 1.46 -10.82 -1.43
C ASP A 288 1.68 -12.33 -1.56
N VAL A 289 1.00 -13.01 -2.51
CA VAL A 289 1.21 -14.44 -2.81
C VAL A 289 2.60 -14.65 -3.43
N GLN A 290 2.95 -13.83 -4.43
CA GLN A 290 4.27 -13.90 -5.07
C GLN A 290 5.38 -13.60 -4.05
N GLY A 291 5.21 -12.59 -3.20
CA GLY A 291 6.15 -12.23 -2.16
C GLY A 291 6.36 -13.35 -1.13
N ALA A 292 5.29 -14.02 -0.71
CA ALA A 292 5.38 -15.15 0.22
C ALA A 292 6.13 -16.35 -0.37
N MET A 293 5.95 -16.64 -1.67
CA MET A 293 6.70 -17.68 -2.39
C MET A 293 8.19 -17.32 -2.51
N GLN A 294 8.48 -16.10 -2.95
CA GLN A 294 9.85 -15.59 -3.08
C GLN A 294 10.58 -15.55 -1.73
N GLU A 295 9.88 -15.23 -0.63
CA GLU A 295 10.45 -15.27 0.71
C GLU A 295 10.87 -16.69 1.10
N ALA A 296 10.03 -17.70 0.83
CA ALA A 296 10.38 -19.09 1.09
C ALA A 296 11.61 -19.52 0.27
N GLU A 297 11.70 -19.11 -1.01
CA GLU A 297 12.87 -19.37 -1.88
C GLU A 297 14.14 -18.67 -1.34
N ASN A 298 14.04 -17.44 -0.88
CA ASN A 298 15.16 -16.69 -0.31
C ASN A 298 15.66 -17.32 1.00
N ILE A 299 14.75 -17.79 1.85
CA ILE A 299 15.12 -18.52 3.07
C ILE A 299 15.81 -19.83 2.72
N ALA A 300 15.36 -20.57 1.71
CA ALA A 300 16.03 -21.78 1.23
C ALA A 300 17.46 -21.50 0.75
N ALA A 301 17.68 -20.43 -0.02
CA ALA A 301 19.01 -20.02 -0.45
C ALA A 301 19.92 -19.64 0.72
N THR A 302 19.39 -18.92 1.71
CA THR A 302 20.11 -18.54 2.94
C THR A 302 20.50 -19.77 3.76
N MET A 303 19.61 -20.78 3.84
CA MET A 303 19.88 -22.04 4.53
C MET A 303 21.02 -22.81 3.83
N GLY A 304 21.06 -22.79 2.48
CA GLY A 304 22.16 -23.35 1.70
C GLY A 304 23.52 -22.74 2.06
N LEU A 305 23.59 -21.42 2.17
CA LEU A 305 24.81 -20.73 2.64
C LEU A 305 25.16 -21.10 4.08
N THR A 306 24.18 -21.15 4.98
CA THR A 306 24.37 -21.53 6.39
C THR A 306 24.95 -22.93 6.53
N LYS A 307 24.48 -23.90 5.74
CA LYS A 307 25.03 -25.26 5.70
C LYS A 307 26.46 -25.28 5.17
N ALA A 308 26.74 -24.55 4.09
CA ALA A 308 28.08 -24.49 3.48
C ALA A 308 29.12 -23.80 4.40
N SER A 309 28.72 -22.72 5.11
CA SER A 309 29.60 -21.98 6.02
C SER A 309 29.67 -22.56 7.46
N GLY A 310 28.93 -23.64 7.73
CA GLY A 310 28.87 -24.24 9.07
C GLY A 310 30.20 -24.80 9.54
N TYR A 311 31.05 -25.27 8.62
CA TYR A 311 32.34 -25.89 8.90
C TYR A 311 33.51 -24.89 9.01
N ILE A 312 33.43 -23.71 8.39
CA ILE A 312 34.48 -22.69 8.39
C ILE A 312 33.81 -21.34 8.64
N ASN A 313 34.04 -20.79 9.84
CA ASN A 313 33.42 -19.52 10.24
C ASN A 313 34.32 -18.30 10.01
N VAL A 314 35.64 -18.50 10.04
CA VAL A 314 36.64 -17.46 9.82
C VAL A 314 37.81 -18.10 9.06
N LEU A 315 38.18 -17.48 7.96
CA LEU A 315 39.37 -17.75 7.19
C LEU A 315 39.97 -16.40 6.78
N GLU A 316 41.05 -16.01 7.48
CA GLU A 316 41.75 -14.78 7.18
C GLU A 316 43.21 -15.08 6.83
N VAL A 317 43.74 -14.31 5.88
CA VAL A 317 45.14 -14.38 5.51
C VAL A 317 45.78 -13.03 5.72
N GLY A 318 46.87 -13.01 6.48
CA GLY A 318 47.58 -11.80 6.85
C GLY A 318 49.01 -11.76 6.29
N TYR A 319 49.47 -10.55 6.00
CA TYR A 319 50.87 -10.25 5.78
C TYR A 319 51.41 -9.49 6.99
N ARG A 320 52.44 -10.06 7.67
CA ARG A 320 53.03 -9.52 8.89
C ARG A 320 54.45 -9.04 8.62
N ARG A 321 54.76 -7.87 9.16
CA ARG A 321 56.12 -7.30 9.15
C ARG A 321 56.50 -6.80 10.53
N ASN A 322 57.52 -7.42 11.08
CA ASN A 322 58.09 -7.05 12.36
C ASN A 322 59.44 -6.38 12.17
N SER A 323 59.77 -5.37 13.01
CA SER A 323 61.09 -4.75 13.11
C SER A 323 61.41 -4.51 14.58
N GLU A 324 62.54 -5.04 15.05
CA GLU A 324 63.02 -4.99 16.42
C GLU A 324 64.40 -4.35 16.45
N THR A 325 64.70 -3.61 17.54
CA THR A 325 65.99 -2.92 17.73
C THR A 325 67.14 -3.93 17.65
N GLY A 326 68.15 -3.67 16.81
CA GLY A 326 69.33 -4.55 16.67
C GLY A 326 69.08 -5.87 15.90
N GLN A 327 67.88 -6.16 15.45
CA GLN A 327 67.56 -7.40 14.73
C GLN A 327 67.24 -7.14 13.26
N PRO A 328 67.51 -8.10 12.35
CA PRO A 328 67.03 -8.03 10.95
C PRO A 328 65.52 -7.99 10.90
N ARG A 329 64.97 -7.27 9.90
CA ARG A 329 63.52 -7.21 9.66
C ARG A 329 62.97 -8.57 9.35
N GLN A 330 61.86 -8.93 10.02
CA GLN A 330 61.14 -10.19 9.76
C GLN A 330 59.90 -9.90 8.92
N THR A 331 59.60 -10.73 7.95
CA THR A 331 58.39 -10.73 7.17
C THR A 331 57.82 -12.12 7.14
N GLY A 332 56.51 -12.23 7.27
CA GLY A 332 55.82 -13.51 7.30
C GLY A 332 54.37 -13.39 6.83
N TYR A 333 53.69 -14.50 6.76
CA TYR A 333 52.25 -14.56 6.56
C TYR A 333 51.60 -15.20 7.79
N GLU A 334 50.36 -14.84 8.01
CA GLU A 334 49.51 -15.33 9.09
C GLU A 334 48.23 -15.91 8.46
N ILE A 335 47.77 -17.05 8.97
CA ILE A 335 46.49 -17.66 8.58
C ILE A 335 45.69 -17.86 9.87
N GLU A 336 44.57 -17.17 9.98
CA GLU A 336 43.59 -17.38 11.04
C GLU A 336 42.46 -18.29 10.56
N LEU A 337 42.32 -19.43 11.26
CA LEU A 337 41.23 -20.37 11.02
C LEU A 337 40.55 -20.70 12.34
N ARG A 338 39.26 -20.44 12.47
CA ARG A 338 38.50 -20.87 13.65
C ARG A 338 37.89 -22.24 13.39
N LEU A 339 38.32 -23.19 14.21
CA LEU A 339 37.84 -24.57 14.15
C LEU A 339 36.56 -24.70 14.98
N PRO A 340 35.44 -25.21 14.42
CA PRO A 340 34.16 -25.37 15.12
C PRO A 340 34.18 -26.63 16.01
N ILE A 341 35.02 -26.63 17.04
CA ILE A 341 35.19 -27.81 17.91
C ILE A 341 33.95 -28.06 18.80
N PHE A 342 33.32 -26.99 19.27
CA PHE A 342 32.17 -27.07 20.17
C PHE A 342 30.82 -26.78 19.49
N ASP A 343 30.79 -25.94 18.45
CA ASP A 343 29.58 -25.59 17.71
C ASP A 343 29.76 -25.88 16.20
N TRP A 344 29.30 -27.04 15.79
CA TRP A 344 29.25 -27.48 14.38
C TRP A 344 28.12 -26.82 13.57
N GLY A 345 27.42 -25.84 14.15
CA GLY A 345 26.34 -25.13 13.49
C GLY A 345 25.01 -25.89 13.44
N SER A 346 24.86 -26.98 14.18
CA SER A 346 23.63 -27.80 14.17
C SER A 346 22.39 -27.00 14.59
N ALA A 347 22.52 -26.15 15.62
CA ALA A 347 21.43 -25.27 16.05
C ALA A 347 21.06 -24.21 14.97
N ARG A 348 22.06 -23.68 14.24
CA ARG A 348 21.84 -22.73 13.14
C ARG A 348 21.14 -23.40 11.97
N VAL A 349 21.53 -24.62 11.64
CA VAL A 349 20.89 -25.42 10.58
C VAL A 349 19.43 -25.74 10.97
N ALA A 350 19.20 -26.25 12.18
CA ALA A 350 17.85 -26.54 12.66
C ALA A 350 16.96 -25.29 12.66
N ARG A 351 17.48 -24.15 13.12
CA ARG A 351 16.76 -22.87 13.03
C ARG A 351 16.41 -22.51 11.58
N GLY A 352 17.34 -22.70 10.64
CA GLY A 352 17.10 -22.46 9.22
C GLY A 352 15.99 -23.35 8.67
N GLU A 353 15.97 -24.64 9.03
CA GLU A 353 14.93 -25.59 8.62
C GLU A 353 13.54 -25.22 9.17
N TYR A 354 13.42 -24.88 10.44
CA TYR A 354 12.16 -24.40 11.02
C TYR A 354 11.70 -23.07 10.41
N THR A 355 12.62 -22.15 10.13
CA THR A 355 12.29 -20.88 9.44
C THR A 355 11.79 -21.14 8.03
N TYR A 356 12.39 -22.07 7.30
CA TYR A 356 11.92 -22.49 5.98
C TYR A 356 10.52 -23.12 6.03
N MET A 357 10.30 -24.08 6.95
CA MET A 357 8.98 -24.67 7.14
C MET A 357 7.93 -23.63 7.50
N GLN A 358 8.27 -22.66 8.34
CA GLN A 358 7.38 -21.55 8.67
C GLN A 358 7.02 -20.73 7.41
N ALA A 359 8.00 -20.39 6.58
CA ALA A 359 7.77 -19.62 5.36
C ALA A 359 6.89 -20.36 4.35
N VAL A 360 7.14 -21.66 4.13
CA VAL A 360 6.33 -22.50 3.26
C VAL A 360 4.85 -22.56 3.75
N ASN A 361 4.63 -22.74 5.05
CA ASN A 361 3.28 -22.76 5.59
C ASN A 361 2.60 -21.37 5.51
N ARG A 362 3.35 -20.28 5.68
CA ARG A 362 2.82 -18.92 5.48
C ARG A 362 2.45 -18.67 4.02
N ALA A 363 3.26 -19.14 3.07
CA ALA A 363 2.93 -19.02 1.65
C ALA A 363 1.67 -19.82 1.29
N ALA A 364 1.51 -21.03 1.83
CA ALA A 364 0.31 -21.84 1.65
C ALA A 364 -0.93 -21.15 2.27
N ASP A 365 -0.83 -20.62 3.49
CA ASP A 365 -1.91 -19.87 4.15
C ASP A 365 -2.31 -18.63 3.33
N THR A 366 -1.33 -17.86 2.86
CA THR A 366 -1.58 -16.69 1.99
C THR A 366 -2.31 -17.09 0.70
N ALA A 367 -1.92 -18.19 0.08
CA ALA A 367 -2.58 -18.69 -1.14
C ALA A 367 -4.04 -19.14 -0.87
N VAL A 368 -4.29 -19.79 0.26
CA VAL A 368 -5.66 -20.19 0.66
C VAL A 368 -6.52 -18.96 0.92
N LYS A 369 -6.01 -17.99 1.67
CA LYS A 369 -6.68 -16.70 1.93
C LYS A 369 -6.98 -15.96 0.63
N ALA A 370 -6.00 -15.86 -0.28
CA ALA A 370 -6.17 -15.19 -1.56
C ALA A 370 -7.32 -15.77 -2.39
N ARG A 371 -7.47 -17.10 -2.43
CA ARG A 371 -8.61 -17.77 -3.10
C ARG A 371 -9.95 -17.41 -2.49
N SER A 372 -10.03 -17.42 -1.16
CA SER A 372 -11.28 -17.10 -0.45
C SER A 372 -11.65 -15.63 -0.61
N GLU A 373 -10.70 -14.73 -0.39
CA GLU A 373 -10.89 -13.28 -0.46
C GLU A 373 -11.31 -12.81 -1.85
N VAL A 374 -10.75 -13.37 -2.92
CA VAL A 374 -11.15 -12.98 -4.28
C VAL A 374 -12.57 -13.44 -4.62
N ARG A 375 -13.01 -14.63 -4.13
CA ARG A 375 -14.40 -15.07 -4.29
C ARG A 375 -15.37 -14.17 -3.53
N GLU A 376 -15.03 -13.85 -2.28
CA GLU A 376 -15.82 -12.96 -1.43
C GLU A 376 -15.92 -11.56 -2.06
N ALA A 377 -14.79 -10.99 -2.51
CA ALA A 377 -14.74 -9.68 -3.16
C ALA A 377 -15.58 -9.64 -4.46
N TYR A 378 -15.52 -10.71 -5.25
CA TYR A 378 -16.34 -10.79 -6.47
C TYR A 378 -17.82 -10.93 -6.17
N SER A 379 -18.19 -11.76 -5.18
CA SER A 379 -19.58 -11.90 -4.73
C SER A 379 -20.12 -10.55 -4.22
N ALA A 380 -19.35 -9.84 -3.39
CA ALA A 380 -19.72 -8.54 -2.87
C ALA A 380 -19.87 -7.50 -4.00
N TYR A 381 -18.96 -7.50 -4.98
CA TYR A 381 -19.04 -6.64 -6.16
C TYR A 381 -20.31 -6.89 -6.98
N ARG A 382 -20.64 -8.16 -7.23
CA ARG A 382 -21.87 -8.53 -7.98
C ARG A 382 -23.12 -8.12 -7.22
N THR A 383 -23.20 -8.44 -5.94
CA THR A 383 -24.33 -8.09 -5.08
C THR A 383 -24.53 -6.56 -5.01
N ALA A 384 -23.44 -5.80 -4.82
CA ALA A 384 -23.52 -4.35 -4.78
C ALA A 384 -23.98 -3.75 -6.12
N TYR A 385 -23.54 -4.32 -7.25
CA TYR A 385 -24.03 -3.93 -8.57
C TYR A 385 -25.53 -4.18 -8.72
N ASP A 386 -25.98 -5.38 -8.38
CA ASP A 386 -27.40 -5.79 -8.54
C ASP A 386 -28.31 -4.95 -7.65
N LEU A 387 -27.88 -4.66 -6.40
CA LEU A 387 -28.60 -3.76 -5.49
C LEU A 387 -28.69 -2.33 -6.02
N ALA A 388 -27.55 -1.74 -6.43
CA ALA A 388 -27.54 -0.38 -6.97
C ALA A 388 -28.40 -0.26 -8.23
N LYS A 389 -28.36 -1.29 -9.09
CA LYS A 389 -29.22 -1.38 -10.29
C LYS A 389 -30.70 -1.47 -9.92
N HIS A 390 -31.07 -2.30 -8.95
CA HIS A 390 -32.45 -2.45 -8.48
C HIS A 390 -33.01 -1.14 -7.91
N TYR A 391 -32.20 -0.43 -7.09
CA TYR A 391 -32.58 0.89 -6.60
C TYR A 391 -32.75 1.91 -7.73
N ARG A 392 -31.81 1.96 -8.69
CA ARG A 392 -31.86 2.90 -9.83
C ARG A 392 -33.04 2.65 -10.78
N ASP A 393 -33.25 1.39 -11.14
CA ASP A 393 -34.18 1.02 -12.25
C ASP A 393 -35.62 0.76 -11.76
N GLU A 394 -35.79 0.35 -10.49
CA GLU A 394 -37.07 -0.07 -9.94
C GLU A 394 -37.53 0.75 -8.73
N ILE A 395 -36.76 0.75 -7.62
CA ILE A 395 -37.25 1.31 -6.36
C ILE A 395 -37.44 2.83 -6.45
N VAL A 396 -36.43 3.56 -6.90
CA VAL A 396 -36.49 5.05 -6.96
C VAL A 396 -37.56 5.51 -7.99
N PRO A 397 -37.65 4.97 -9.21
CA PRO A 397 -38.72 5.33 -10.14
C PRO A 397 -40.10 4.98 -9.62
N LEU A 398 -40.26 3.83 -8.94
CA LEU A 398 -41.56 3.44 -8.38
C LEU A 398 -41.98 4.40 -7.26
N ARG A 399 -41.09 4.74 -6.35
CA ARG A 399 -41.35 5.73 -5.27
C ARG A 399 -41.70 7.10 -5.82
N LYS A 400 -40.99 7.54 -6.88
CA LYS A 400 -41.33 8.80 -7.54
C LYS A 400 -42.73 8.76 -8.13
N ARG A 401 -43.12 7.68 -8.81
CA ARG A 401 -44.47 7.52 -9.36
C ARG A 401 -45.54 7.51 -8.28
N ILE A 402 -45.31 6.77 -7.17
CA ILE A 402 -46.23 6.77 -6.02
C ILE A 402 -46.41 8.20 -5.46
N SER A 403 -45.31 8.95 -5.34
CA SER A 403 -45.36 10.33 -4.85
C SER A 403 -46.14 11.26 -5.80
N GLU A 404 -45.93 11.11 -7.10
CA GLU A 404 -46.70 11.86 -8.12
C GLU A 404 -48.18 11.54 -8.05
N GLU A 405 -48.59 10.27 -7.96
CA GLU A 405 -49.95 9.85 -7.79
C GLU A 405 -50.60 10.32 -6.49
N ASN A 406 -49.88 10.26 -5.37
CA ASN A 406 -50.35 10.75 -4.08
C ASN A 406 -50.53 12.28 -4.10
N LEU A 407 -49.70 13.02 -4.81
CA LEU A 407 -49.86 14.47 -4.99
C LEU A 407 -51.15 14.76 -5.77
N LEU A 408 -51.48 14.00 -6.83
CA LEU A 408 -52.73 14.14 -7.58
C LEU A 408 -53.96 13.82 -6.71
N ARG A 409 -53.93 12.75 -5.92
CA ARG A 409 -54.98 12.37 -4.98
C ARG A 409 -55.16 13.40 -3.88
N TYR A 410 -54.10 13.97 -3.35
CA TYR A 410 -54.19 15.05 -2.40
C TYR A 410 -54.85 16.30 -2.98
N ASN A 411 -54.49 16.69 -4.23
CA ASN A 411 -55.12 17.78 -4.94
C ASN A 411 -56.61 17.52 -5.21
N GLY A 412 -56.98 16.24 -5.40
CA GLY A 412 -58.39 15.80 -5.53
C GLY A 412 -59.10 15.60 -4.18
N MET A 413 -58.46 15.93 -3.05
CA MET A 413 -59.01 15.74 -1.67
C MET A 413 -59.32 14.27 -1.31
N LEU A 414 -58.65 13.32 -2.01
CA LEU A 414 -58.88 11.87 -1.80
C LEU A 414 -58.01 11.26 -0.75
N ILE A 415 -56.89 11.91 -0.41
CA ILE A 415 -56.00 11.48 0.66
C ILE A 415 -55.69 12.68 1.60
N SER A 416 -55.28 12.35 2.82
CA SER A 416 -54.85 13.32 3.78
C SER A 416 -53.44 13.85 3.48
N VAL A 417 -53.11 15.03 4.03
CA VAL A 417 -51.73 15.56 3.96
C VAL A 417 -50.72 14.63 4.65
N PHE A 418 -51.17 13.83 5.64
CA PHE A 418 -50.33 12.86 6.36
C PHE A 418 -49.85 11.70 5.49
N GLU A 419 -50.77 11.18 4.65
CA GLU A 419 -50.40 10.13 3.67
C GLU A 419 -49.41 10.66 2.66
N LEU A 420 -49.60 11.90 2.16
CA LEU A 420 -48.66 12.56 1.27
C LEU A 420 -47.27 12.75 1.92
N LEU A 421 -47.24 13.18 3.16
CA LEU A 421 -45.97 13.42 3.91
C LEU A 421 -45.29 12.11 4.31
N ALA A 422 -46.08 11.07 4.67
CA ALA A 422 -45.52 9.74 4.94
C ALA A 422 -44.85 9.14 3.68
N ASP A 423 -45.47 9.30 2.51
CA ASP A 423 -44.88 8.87 1.23
C ASP A 423 -43.62 9.66 0.89
N ALA A 424 -43.60 10.99 1.09
CA ALA A 424 -42.42 11.81 0.90
C ALA A 424 -41.23 11.35 1.78
N ARG A 425 -41.49 10.93 3.03
CA ARG A 425 -40.46 10.34 3.92
C ARG A 425 -39.91 9.04 3.36
N GLN A 426 -40.77 8.18 2.81
CA GLN A 426 -40.31 6.91 2.19
C GLN A 426 -39.50 7.17 0.92
N GLN A 427 -39.86 8.17 0.11
CA GLN A 427 -39.08 8.58 -1.03
C GLN A 427 -37.70 9.07 -0.63
N VAL A 428 -37.60 9.89 0.43
CA VAL A 428 -36.33 10.34 1.00
C VAL A 428 -35.44 9.17 1.40
N GLY A 429 -35.99 8.16 2.08
CA GLY A 429 -35.28 6.95 2.46
C GLY A 429 -34.73 6.19 1.25
N SER A 430 -35.53 6.05 0.18
CA SER A 430 -35.11 5.31 -1.03
C SER A 430 -33.99 6.01 -1.81
N VAL A 431 -33.99 7.33 -1.88
CA VAL A 431 -32.90 8.08 -2.54
C VAL A 431 -31.60 7.99 -1.74
N ASN A 432 -31.64 8.13 -0.41
CA ASN A 432 -30.45 7.92 0.43
C ASN A 432 -29.89 6.51 0.28
N ALA A 433 -30.76 5.48 0.29
CA ALA A 433 -30.34 4.10 0.09
C ALA A 433 -29.72 3.89 -1.31
N TYR A 434 -30.21 4.56 -2.33
CA TYR A 434 -29.58 4.52 -3.66
C TYR A 434 -28.17 5.13 -3.64
N ILE A 435 -27.98 6.29 -3.03
CA ILE A 435 -26.63 6.90 -2.89
C ILE A 435 -25.66 5.93 -2.17
N GLU A 436 -26.14 5.30 -1.08
CA GLU A 436 -25.34 4.32 -0.32
C GLU A 436 -25.01 3.07 -1.14
N THR A 437 -25.99 2.48 -1.84
CA THR A 437 -25.73 1.29 -2.67
C THR A 437 -24.80 1.59 -3.84
N LEU A 438 -24.91 2.77 -4.45
CA LEU A 438 -24.00 3.20 -5.51
C LEU A 438 -22.57 3.42 -5.00
N ARG A 439 -22.41 4.02 -3.80
CA ARG A 439 -21.13 4.09 -3.10
C ARG A 439 -20.55 2.69 -2.86
N ASP A 440 -21.33 1.78 -2.31
CA ASP A 440 -20.90 0.42 -1.95
C ASP A 440 -20.49 -0.38 -3.19
N TYR A 441 -21.13 -0.15 -4.33
CA TYR A 441 -20.68 -0.69 -5.62
C TYR A 441 -19.24 -0.24 -5.94
N TRP A 442 -18.96 1.06 -5.89
CA TRP A 442 -17.63 1.59 -6.21
C TRP A 442 -16.57 1.17 -5.21
N LEU A 443 -16.92 1.04 -3.93
CA LEU A 443 -16.02 0.49 -2.90
C LEU A 443 -15.70 -0.98 -3.18
N SER A 444 -16.71 -1.78 -3.53
CA SER A 444 -16.55 -3.20 -3.85
C SER A 444 -15.72 -3.41 -5.12
N GLU A 445 -15.84 -2.53 -6.11
CA GLU A 445 -15.00 -2.56 -7.32
C GLU A 445 -13.53 -2.32 -6.98
N ALA A 446 -13.23 -1.31 -6.15
CA ALA A 446 -11.87 -1.02 -5.69
C ALA A 446 -11.28 -2.19 -4.88
N ASN A 447 -12.09 -2.82 -4.03
CA ASN A 447 -11.70 -3.99 -3.24
C ASN A 447 -11.42 -5.21 -4.13
N LEU A 448 -12.26 -5.47 -5.13
CA LEU A 448 -12.06 -6.57 -6.09
C LEU A 448 -10.76 -6.40 -6.87
N ASN A 449 -10.49 -5.19 -7.37
CA ASN A 449 -9.24 -4.90 -8.08
C ASN A 449 -8.01 -5.14 -7.18
N LEU A 450 -8.08 -4.75 -5.91
CA LEU A 450 -7.00 -4.98 -4.94
C LEU A 450 -6.85 -6.48 -4.60
N ALA A 451 -7.96 -7.21 -4.40
CA ALA A 451 -7.96 -8.65 -4.12
C ALA A 451 -7.40 -9.48 -5.29
N LEU A 452 -7.51 -9.00 -6.51
CA LEU A 452 -6.96 -9.68 -7.69
C LEU A 452 -5.47 -9.41 -7.89
N ASN A 453 -4.98 -8.20 -7.59
CA ASN A 453 -3.69 -7.73 -8.07
C ASN A 453 -2.70 -7.36 -6.95
N GLY A 454 -3.18 -6.93 -5.80
CA GLY A 454 -2.36 -6.34 -4.75
C GLY A 454 -2.13 -7.28 -3.57
N LYS A 455 -2.93 -7.07 -2.56
CA LYS A 455 -2.92 -7.84 -1.30
C LYS A 455 -4.34 -7.93 -0.75
N SER A 456 -4.51 -8.58 0.41
CA SER A 456 -5.80 -8.65 1.09
C SER A 456 -6.46 -7.26 1.24
N PRO A 457 -7.72 -7.08 0.78
CA PRO A 457 -8.45 -5.83 0.97
C PRO A 457 -8.85 -5.56 2.44
N GLY A 458 -8.65 -6.53 3.33
CA GLY A 458 -9.13 -6.51 4.71
C GLY A 458 -10.62 -6.88 4.82
N ALA A 459 -11.16 -6.90 6.05
CA ALA A 459 -12.57 -7.20 6.28
C ALA A 459 -13.47 -6.15 5.60
N MET A 460 -14.37 -6.60 4.75
CA MET A 460 -15.37 -5.75 4.10
C MET A 460 -16.56 -5.55 5.06
N ASN A 461 -16.63 -4.41 5.71
CA ASN A 461 -17.87 -3.95 6.34
C ASN A 461 -18.76 -3.36 5.25
N LEU A 462 -19.55 -4.20 4.57
CA LEU A 462 -20.72 -3.74 3.83
C LEU A 462 -21.70 -3.21 4.87
N GLY A 463 -21.92 -1.88 4.85
CA GLY A 463 -22.65 -1.18 5.90
C GLY A 463 -24.00 -1.84 6.21
N SER A 464 -24.16 -2.22 7.46
CA SER A 464 -25.43 -2.72 8.03
C SER A 464 -26.43 -1.56 8.29
N SER A 465 -26.43 -0.53 7.46
CA SER A 465 -27.29 0.66 7.65
C SER A 465 -28.73 0.46 7.12
N GLY A 466 -29.06 -0.66 6.54
CA GLY A 466 -30.33 -0.84 5.82
C GLY A 466 -31.48 -1.55 6.56
N MET A 467 -31.34 -1.93 7.83
CA MET A 467 -32.36 -2.77 8.50
C MET A 467 -32.96 -2.20 9.78
N GLN A 468 -33.20 -0.87 9.77
CA GLN A 468 -34.00 -0.21 10.81
C GLN A 468 -35.14 0.61 10.22
N ALA A 469 -35.86 0.05 9.26
CA ALA A 469 -37.12 0.63 8.80
C ALA A 469 -38.08 -0.53 8.49
N ALA A 470 -38.81 -0.95 9.47
CA ALA A 470 -40.17 -1.53 9.35
C ALA A 470 -40.51 -2.41 10.56
N THR A 471 -40.67 -1.80 11.73
CA THR A 471 -41.51 -2.37 12.80
C THR A 471 -42.33 -1.26 13.42
N ASP A 472 -43.26 -0.70 12.65
CA ASP A 472 -44.45 -0.04 13.15
C ASP A 472 -45.49 -0.08 12.03
N ALA A 473 -46.03 -1.29 11.79
CA ALA A 473 -47.36 -1.41 11.21
C ALA A 473 -48.36 -1.37 12.37
N PRO A 474 -49.23 -0.40 12.44
CA PRO A 474 -50.32 -0.47 13.39
C PRO A 474 -51.26 -1.58 12.91
N GLY A 475 -51.33 -2.66 13.68
CA GLY A 475 -52.43 -3.59 13.56
C GLY A 475 -53.71 -2.91 13.95
N HIS A 476 -54.69 -3.01 13.06
CA HIS A 476 -56.15 -2.78 13.13
C HIS A 476 -56.68 -1.69 13.98
#